data_27f3c2a1edb005e6a725580b8faf5877
#
_entry.id   27f3c2a1edb005e6a725580b8faf5877
#
_cell.length_a   1.000
_cell.length_b   1.000
_cell.length_c   1.000
_cell.angle_alpha   90.00
_cell.angle_beta   90.00
_cell.angle_gamma   90.00
#
_symmetry.space_group_name_H-M   'P 1'
#
loop_
_entity.id
_entity.type
_entity.pdbx_description
1 polymer ?
#
loop_
_entity_poly.entity_id
_entity_poly.type
_entity_poly.pdbx_seq_one_letter_code
_entity_poly.pdbx_strand_id
1 'polypeptide(L)'
;GNDIYDIGAKGISINGGDPATLVPAGNVAENNYIHHTGIISKQGFAVRINGVGNRIANNYVHDIPREGLSWNGNDNLIELNHVRHTNTEISDTALINACNGSWVKRGTVIRWNYLHDPIGFGQDHQRNWVSPYYCWAIYLDNWTCGTHVYGNICVRVPLGLSHNHGGCDNIIEN
;
A
#
# COMPACT_ATOMS: atom_id res chain seq x y z
N GLY A 1 -6.90 -18.58 4.78
CA GLY A 1 -6.03 -18.10 3.69
C GLY A 1 -6.47 -18.59 2.33
N ASN A 2 -6.20 -17.79 1.33
CA ASN A 2 -6.47 -18.11 -0.05
C ASN A 2 -5.17 -17.95 -0.86
N ASP A 3 -5.05 -18.67 -1.96
CA ASP A 3 -4.07 -18.45 -2.99
C ASP A 3 -4.76 -17.71 -4.15
N ILE A 4 -4.32 -16.47 -4.46
CA ILE A 4 -4.98 -15.55 -5.39
C ILE A 4 -3.95 -15.09 -6.41
N TYR A 5 -4.07 -15.56 -7.64
CA TYR A 5 -3.10 -15.26 -8.69
C TYR A 5 -3.73 -15.22 -10.08
N ASP A 6 -2.97 -14.72 -11.04
CA ASP A 6 -3.37 -14.55 -12.44
C ASP A 6 -4.68 -13.79 -12.61
N ILE A 7 -4.84 -12.76 -11.78
CA ILE A 7 -6.04 -11.91 -11.78
C ILE A 7 -5.89 -10.76 -12.76
N GLY A 8 -6.88 -10.56 -13.61
CA GLY A 8 -6.87 -9.53 -14.66
C GLY A 8 -6.71 -8.10 -14.16
N ALA A 9 -7.24 -7.78 -12.97
CA ALA A 9 -7.19 -6.43 -12.41
C ALA A 9 -6.76 -6.43 -10.93
N LYS A 10 -7.67 -6.65 -10.01
CA LYS A 10 -7.48 -6.42 -8.56
C LYS A 10 -7.64 -7.73 -7.80
N GLY A 11 -6.83 -7.95 -6.77
CA GLY A 11 -6.96 -9.12 -5.89
C GLY A 11 -8.17 -8.99 -4.96
N ILE A 12 -8.00 -8.35 -3.81
CA ILE A 12 -9.05 -8.18 -2.80
C ILE A 12 -9.42 -6.70 -2.66
N SER A 13 -10.71 -6.39 -2.68
CA SER A 13 -11.23 -5.05 -2.35
C SER A 13 -12.17 -5.13 -1.16
N ILE A 14 -11.86 -4.37 -0.11
CA ILE A 14 -12.67 -4.27 1.09
C ILE A 14 -13.30 -2.87 1.12
N ASN A 15 -14.62 -2.82 1.28
CA ASN A 15 -15.35 -1.58 1.45
C ASN A 15 -16.29 -1.70 2.65
N GLY A 16 -16.38 -0.68 3.47
CA GLY A 16 -17.33 -0.67 4.58
C GLY A 16 -16.93 0.25 5.73
N GLY A 17 -17.87 0.39 6.66
CA GLY A 17 -17.82 1.37 7.73
C GLY A 17 -18.46 2.70 7.32
N ASP A 18 -18.86 3.49 8.28
CA ASP A 18 -19.52 4.79 8.06
C ASP A 18 -18.53 5.93 8.30
N PRO A 19 -18.06 6.62 7.26
CA PRO A 19 -17.12 7.73 7.44
C PRO A 19 -17.70 8.98 8.12
N ALA A 20 -19.01 9.11 8.20
CA ALA A 20 -19.65 10.24 8.86
C ALA A 20 -19.70 10.07 10.39
N THR A 21 -19.88 8.85 10.86
CA THR A 21 -19.98 8.51 12.27
C THR A 21 -18.74 7.76 12.81
N LEU A 22 -17.81 7.38 11.93
CA LEU A 22 -16.64 6.57 12.20
C LEU A 22 -16.97 5.17 12.77
N VAL A 23 -18.14 4.66 12.47
CA VAL A 23 -18.53 3.29 12.84
C VAL A 23 -17.72 2.30 11.99
N PRO A 24 -16.91 1.42 12.62
CA PRO A 24 -16.06 0.48 11.90
C PRO A 24 -16.85 -0.64 11.24
N ALA A 25 -16.39 -1.10 10.09
CA ALA A 25 -16.94 -2.29 9.44
C ALA A 25 -16.39 -3.60 10.01
N GLY A 26 -15.15 -3.59 10.50
CA GLY A 26 -14.48 -4.78 11.01
C GLY A 26 -14.14 -5.84 9.95
N ASN A 27 -14.13 -5.49 8.68
CA ASN A 27 -13.75 -6.44 7.63
C ASN A 27 -12.25 -6.73 7.66
N VAL A 28 -11.87 -7.96 7.34
CA VAL A 28 -10.48 -8.41 7.41
C VAL A 28 -10.07 -9.16 6.14
N ALA A 29 -8.91 -8.80 5.59
CA ALA A 29 -8.19 -9.61 4.61
C ALA A 29 -6.93 -10.13 5.27
N GLU A 30 -6.88 -11.42 5.59
CA GLU A 30 -5.73 -12.01 6.29
C GLU A 30 -5.33 -13.40 5.82
N ASN A 31 -4.05 -13.72 6.04
CA ASN A 31 -3.45 -15.02 5.72
C ASN A 31 -3.59 -15.42 4.25
N ASN A 32 -3.59 -14.45 3.32
CA ASN A 32 -3.68 -14.77 1.90
C ASN A 32 -2.29 -14.73 1.26
N TYR A 33 -2.10 -15.57 0.27
CA TYR A 33 -0.99 -15.54 -0.67
C TYR A 33 -1.49 -14.90 -1.96
N ILE A 34 -0.94 -13.73 -2.34
CA ILE A 34 -1.47 -12.93 -3.46
C ILE A 34 -0.35 -12.53 -4.38
N HIS A 35 -0.44 -12.90 -5.65
CA HIS A 35 0.59 -12.56 -6.61
C HIS A 35 0.02 -12.48 -8.04
N HIS A 36 0.77 -11.86 -8.96
CA HIS A 36 0.38 -11.73 -10.37
C HIS A 36 -1.06 -11.22 -10.55
N THR A 37 -1.46 -10.21 -9.77
CA THR A 37 -2.69 -9.46 -10.04
C THR A 37 -2.40 -8.35 -11.06
N GLY A 38 -3.43 -7.78 -11.67
CA GLY A 38 -3.25 -6.69 -12.63
C GLY A 38 -2.62 -7.11 -13.96
N ILE A 39 -2.79 -8.36 -14.39
CA ILE A 39 -2.20 -8.85 -15.64
C ILE A 39 -2.78 -8.15 -16.88
N ILE A 40 -4.00 -7.65 -16.80
CA ILE A 40 -4.67 -6.87 -17.86
C ILE A 40 -4.67 -5.39 -17.48
N SER A 41 -5.22 -5.05 -16.32
CA SER A 41 -5.25 -3.67 -15.81
C SER A 41 -4.04 -3.38 -14.93
N LYS A 42 -3.08 -2.63 -15.44
CA LYS A 42 -1.81 -2.31 -14.76
C LYS A 42 -1.98 -1.35 -13.57
N GLN A 43 -3.17 -0.85 -13.33
CA GLN A 43 -3.58 -0.17 -12.10
C GLN A 43 -4.06 -1.15 -11.01
N GLY A 44 -3.79 -2.44 -11.20
CA GLY A 44 -4.13 -3.49 -10.26
C GLY A 44 -3.31 -3.43 -8.97
N PHE A 45 -3.92 -3.88 -7.89
CA PHE A 45 -3.30 -4.00 -6.56
C PHE A 45 -3.62 -5.39 -5.97
N ALA A 46 -2.86 -5.81 -4.95
CA ALA A 46 -3.18 -7.04 -4.26
C ALA A 46 -4.37 -6.87 -3.30
N VAL A 47 -4.29 -5.91 -2.38
CA VAL A 47 -5.38 -5.63 -1.42
C VAL A 47 -5.61 -4.12 -1.29
N ARG A 48 -6.88 -3.70 -1.34
CA ARG A 48 -7.27 -2.32 -1.03
C ARG A 48 -8.43 -2.26 -0.03
N ILE A 49 -8.29 -1.35 0.92
CA ILE A 49 -9.35 -0.94 1.83
C ILE A 49 -9.94 0.41 1.38
N ASN A 50 -11.28 0.53 1.40
CA ASN A 50 -11.97 1.80 1.42
C ASN A 50 -12.98 1.80 2.58
N GLY A 51 -12.89 2.78 3.47
CA GLY A 51 -13.86 2.93 4.56
C GLY A 51 -13.22 3.00 5.93
N VAL A 52 -13.91 2.52 6.94
CA VAL A 52 -13.57 2.74 8.35
C VAL A 52 -13.36 1.42 9.09
N GLY A 53 -12.26 1.36 9.84
CA GLY A 53 -11.98 0.27 10.79
C GLY A 53 -11.86 -1.12 10.15
N ASN A 54 -11.17 -1.22 9.03
CA ASN A 54 -10.88 -2.49 8.35
C ASN A 54 -9.41 -2.90 8.56
N ARG A 55 -9.08 -4.15 8.32
CA ARG A 55 -7.75 -4.71 8.59
C ARG A 55 -7.18 -5.49 7.40
N ILE A 56 -5.90 -5.28 7.10
CA ILE A 56 -5.08 -6.11 6.20
C ILE A 56 -3.94 -6.69 7.02
N ALA A 57 -3.86 -8.01 7.16
CA ALA A 57 -2.83 -8.62 8.01
C ALA A 57 -2.34 -9.98 7.53
N ASN A 58 -1.09 -10.30 7.87
CA ASN A 58 -0.49 -11.61 7.62
C ASN A 58 -0.58 -12.08 6.15
N ASN A 59 -0.64 -11.17 5.20
CA ASN A 59 -0.65 -11.56 3.79
C ASN A 59 0.79 -11.61 3.26
N TYR A 60 1.04 -12.55 2.35
CA TYR A 60 2.23 -12.56 1.53
C TYR A 60 1.86 -12.10 0.13
N VAL A 61 2.50 -10.99 -0.32
CA VAL A 61 2.17 -10.28 -1.56
C VAL A 61 3.42 -10.07 -2.39
N HIS A 62 3.38 -10.43 -3.68
CA HIS A 62 4.48 -10.16 -4.61
C HIS A 62 4.05 -10.15 -6.08
N ASP A 63 4.95 -9.68 -6.93
CA ASP A 63 4.77 -9.62 -8.40
C ASP A 63 3.47 -8.91 -8.79
N ILE A 64 3.34 -7.67 -8.32
CA ILE A 64 2.20 -6.78 -8.56
C ILE A 64 2.66 -5.61 -9.45
N PRO A 65 1.92 -5.26 -10.51
CA PRO A 65 2.35 -4.20 -11.43
C PRO A 65 2.38 -2.81 -10.81
N ARG A 66 1.57 -2.58 -9.77
CA ARG A 66 1.50 -1.33 -9.03
C ARG A 66 1.69 -1.57 -7.53
N GLU A 67 0.95 -0.85 -6.64
CA GLU A 67 1.05 -1.06 -5.20
C GLU A 67 0.58 -2.45 -4.74
N GLY A 68 1.26 -3.02 -3.77
CA GLY A 68 0.81 -4.26 -3.13
C GLY A 68 -0.44 -4.04 -2.28
N LEU A 69 -0.33 -3.15 -1.30
CA LEU A 69 -1.42 -2.81 -0.39
C LEU A 69 -1.77 -1.34 -0.50
N SER A 70 -3.06 -1.02 -0.36
CA SER A 70 -3.49 0.38 -0.31
C SER A 70 -4.72 0.57 0.54
N TRP A 71 -4.92 1.83 0.99
CA TRP A 71 -6.10 2.19 1.77
C TRP A 71 -6.62 3.57 1.44
N ASN A 72 -7.89 3.78 1.79
CA ASN A 72 -8.55 5.06 1.80
C ASN A 72 -9.60 5.05 2.92
N GLY A 73 -9.64 6.10 3.75
CA GLY A 73 -10.60 6.22 4.85
C GLY A 73 -9.93 6.30 6.21
N ASN A 74 -10.63 5.87 7.26
CA ASN A 74 -10.28 6.12 8.64
C ASN A 74 -10.02 4.82 9.44
N ASP A 75 -9.14 4.92 10.44
CA ASP A 75 -8.99 3.91 11.50
C ASP A 75 -8.72 2.50 10.97
N ASN A 76 -8.06 2.39 9.81
CA ASN A 76 -7.69 1.11 9.23
C ASN A 76 -6.37 0.60 9.83
N LEU A 77 -6.17 -0.72 9.82
CA LEU A 77 -4.97 -1.36 10.33
C LEU A 77 -4.31 -2.21 9.24
N ILE A 78 -3.03 -1.92 8.95
CA ILE A 78 -2.21 -2.66 8.00
C ILE A 78 -0.98 -3.18 8.73
N GLU A 79 -0.94 -4.50 9.02
CA GLU A 79 0.09 -5.05 9.88
C GLU A 79 0.53 -6.47 9.50
N LEU A 80 1.77 -6.83 9.89
CA LEU A 80 2.29 -8.19 9.77
C LEU A 80 2.29 -8.75 8.34
N ASN A 81 2.23 -7.89 7.33
CA ASN A 81 2.27 -8.34 5.94
C ASN A 81 3.72 -8.45 5.45
N HIS A 82 3.96 -9.40 4.58
CA HIS A 82 5.18 -9.51 3.80
C HIS A 82 4.87 -9.08 2.37
N VAL A 83 5.45 -7.95 1.94
CA VAL A 83 5.21 -7.38 0.60
C VAL A 83 6.54 -7.13 -0.10
N ARG A 84 6.66 -7.64 -1.31
CA ARG A 84 7.85 -7.46 -2.14
C ARG A 84 7.53 -7.44 -3.63
N HIS A 85 8.50 -7.07 -4.46
CA HIS A 85 8.40 -7.15 -5.92
C HIS A 85 7.09 -6.56 -6.44
N THR A 86 6.73 -5.38 -5.94
CA THR A 86 5.62 -4.60 -6.49
C THR A 86 6.17 -3.50 -7.41
N ASN A 87 5.29 -2.74 -8.05
CA ASN A 87 5.65 -1.67 -8.97
C ASN A 87 6.44 -2.20 -10.18
N THR A 88 6.09 -3.40 -10.65
CA THR A 88 6.85 -4.08 -11.71
C THR A 88 6.71 -3.40 -13.07
N GLU A 89 5.67 -2.58 -13.27
CA GLU A 89 5.39 -1.94 -14.56
C GLU A 89 5.10 -0.43 -14.44
N ILE A 90 5.27 0.15 -13.25
CA ILE A 90 5.00 1.57 -13.00
C ILE A 90 5.94 2.11 -11.92
N SER A 91 6.08 3.42 -11.87
CA SER A 91 6.72 4.17 -10.79
C SER A 91 5.73 5.10 -10.10
N ASP A 92 6.22 5.98 -9.22
CA ASP A 92 5.42 6.92 -8.43
C ASP A 92 4.37 6.21 -7.57
N THR A 93 4.82 5.20 -6.85
CA THR A 93 3.99 4.40 -5.95
C THR A 93 4.88 3.66 -4.92
N ALA A 94 4.31 2.78 -4.11
CA ALA A 94 5.01 2.07 -3.04
C ALA A 94 4.51 0.64 -2.86
N LEU A 95 5.18 -0.12 -1.98
CA LEU A 95 4.69 -1.42 -1.51
C LEU A 95 3.36 -1.26 -0.76
N ILE A 96 3.27 -0.20 0.07
CA ILE A 96 2.02 0.22 0.74
C ILE A 96 1.76 1.67 0.37
N ASN A 97 0.62 1.97 -0.24
CA ASN A 97 0.34 3.29 -0.80
C ASN A 97 -1.03 3.82 -0.37
N ALA A 98 -1.09 5.11 -0.03
CA ALA A 98 -2.33 5.83 0.15
C ALA A 98 -2.36 7.12 -0.67
N CYS A 99 -3.51 7.39 -1.23
CA CYS A 99 -3.82 8.66 -1.87
C CYS A 99 -5.17 9.14 -1.31
N ASN A 100 -5.15 9.58 -0.05
CA ASN A 100 -6.38 9.88 0.68
C ASN A 100 -6.99 11.24 0.35
N GLY A 101 -6.17 12.25 0.08
CA GLY A 101 -6.58 13.59 -0.34
C GLY A 101 -7.55 14.30 0.63
N SER A 102 -7.51 14.02 1.92
CA SER A 102 -8.50 14.58 2.86
C SER A 102 -7.98 14.60 4.29
N TRP A 103 -8.16 15.73 4.95
CA TRP A 103 -7.76 15.91 6.34
C TRP A 103 -8.62 15.14 7.34
N VAL A 104 -9.81 14.76 6.96
CA VAL A 104 -10.74 14.01 7.84
C VAL A 104 -10.52 12.51 7.80
N LYS A 105 -9.70 12.01 6.88
CA LYS A 105 -9.36 10.60 6.78
C LYS A 105 -8.08 10.32 7.57
N ARG A 106 -8.24 9.85 8.79
CA ARG A 106 -7.18 9.75 9.80
C ARG A 106 -7.23 8.42 10.56
N GLY A 107 -6.28 8.22 11.47
CA GLY A 107 -6.28 7.10 12.41
C GLY A 107 -5.76 5.77 11.86
N THR A 108 -5.35 5.72 10.60
CA THR A 108 -4.78 4.48 10.04
C THR A 108 -3.42 4.18 10.65
N VAL A 109 -3.20 2.92 10.98
CA VAL A 109 -1.94 2.41 11.53
C VAL A 109 -1.29 1.43 10.56
N ILE A 110 0.01 1.62 10.30
CA ILE A 110 0.84 0.73 9.47
C ILE A 110 2.01 0.27 10.31
N ARG A 111 2.01 -1.03 10.68
CA ARG A 111 3.03 -1.53 11.60
C ARG A 111 3.45 -2.97 11.33
N TRP A 112 4.67 -3.30 11.72
CA TRP A 112 5.21 -4.67 11.75
C TRP A 112 5.15 -5.39 10.40
N ASN A 113 5.17 -4.63 9.31
CA ASN A 113 5.24 -5.20 7.98
C ASN A 113 6.71 -5.43 7.58
N TYR A 114 6.96 -6.47 6.80
CA TYR A 114 8.22 -6.69 6.12
C TYR A 114 8.09 -6.29 4.65
N LEU A 115 8.77 -5.21 4.27
CA LEU A 115 8.64 -4.53 2.99
C LEU A 115 10.00 -4.49 2.29
N HIS A 116 10.10 -5.08 1.09
CA HIS A 116 11.39 -5.08 0.41
C HIS A 116 11.31 -5.23 -1.11
N ASP A 117 12.39 -4.82 -1.77
CA ASP A 117 12.59 -4.97 -3.20
C ASP A 117 11.42 -4.47 -4.08
N PRO A 118 10.88 -3.25 -3.88
CA PRO A 118 10.01 -2.66 -4.89
C PRO A 118 10.84 -2.40 -6.14
N ILE A 119 10.26 -2.56 -7.30
CA ILE A 119 11.00 -2.45 -8.56
C ILE A 119 10.96 -1.00 -9.05
N GLY A 120 9.81 -0.48 -9.37
CA GLY A 120 9.71 0.82 -10.01
C GLY A 120 10.38 0.85 -11.38
N PHE A 121 9.70 1.43 -12.36
CA PHE A 121 10.19 1.48 -13.72
C PHE A 121 9.89 2.82 -14.37
N GLY A 122 10.89 3.48 -14.93
CA GLY A 122 10.73 4.79 -15.54
C GLY A 122 11.92 5.22 -16.39
N GLN A 123 11.92 6.48 -16.80
CA GLN A 123 13.02 7.07 -17.56
C GLN A 123 13.74 8.14 -16.72
N ASP A 124 15.07 8.15 -16.82
CA ASP A 124 15.89 9.22 -16.28
C ASP A 124 15.79 10.51 -17.14
N HIS A 125 16.50 11.56 -16.74
CA HIS A 125 16.54 12.84 -17.47
C HIS A 125 17.10 12.73 -18.88
N GLN A 126 17.85 11.66 -19.17
CA GLN A 126 18.43 11.37 -20.47
C GLN A 126 17.56 10.44 -21.31
N ARG A 127 16.37 10.07 -20.80
CA ARG A 127 15.41 9.14 -21.40
C ARG A 127 15.88 7.70 -21.48
N ASN A 128 16.87 7.32 -20.69
CA ASN A 128 17.22 5.91 -20.53
C ASN A 128 16.21 5.26 -19.59
N TRP A 129 15.82 4.05 -19.92
CA TRP A 129 15.02 3.22 -19.02
C TRP A 129 15.84 2.77 -17.82
N VAL A 130 15.32 3.01 -16.63
CA VAL A 130 15.96 2.69 -15.36
C VAL A 130 15.02 1.95 -14.42
N SER A 131 15.60 1.04 -13.66
CA SER A 131 14.96 0.30 -12.59
C SER A 131 16.07 -0.12 -11.59
N PRO A 132 15.81 -0.08 -10.27
CA PRO A 132 14.60 0.41 -9.62
C PRO A 132 14.44 1.93 -9.76
N TYR A 133 13.20 2.41 -9.88
CA TYR A 133 12.93 3.81 -10.15
C TYR A 133 11.69 4.31 -9.39
N TYR A 134 11.84 5.45 -8.72
CA TYR A 134 10.81 6.29 -8.12
C TYR A 134 9.72 5.53 -7.38
N CYS A 135 10.16 4.76 -6.36
CA CYS A 135 9.28 4.00 -5.49
C CYS A 135 9.79 3.92 -4.05
N TRP A 136 8.87 3.76 -3.11
CA TRP A 136 9.08 3.74 -1.66
C TRP A 136 8.56 2.45 -1.02
N ALA A 137 8.87 2.24 0.25
CA ALA A 137 8.21 1.20 1.02
C ALA A 137 6.77 1.59 1.36
N ILE A 138 6.59 2.81 1.89
CA ILE A 138 5.28 3.37 2.27
C ILE A 138 5.17 4.77 1.67
N TYR A 139 4.09 5.04 0.96
CA TYR A 139 3.84 6.35 0.36
C TYR A 139 2.54 6.94 0.88
N LEU A 140 2.67 8.02 1.64
CA LEU A 140 1.57 8.83 2.15
C LEU A 140 1.32 9.98 1.17
N ASP A 141 0.71 9.63 0.04
CA ASP A 141 0.55 10.54 -1.10
C ASP A 141 -0.69 11.43 -0.97
N ASN A 142 -0.65 12.55 -1.70
CA ASN A 142 -1.77 13.47 -1.88
C ASN A 142 -2.53 13.80 -0.60
N TRP A 143 -1.85 14.49 0.34
CA TRP A 143 -2.46 15.01 1.56
C TRP A 143 -2.99 13.93 2.51
N THR A 144 -2.41 12.74 2.49
CA THR A 144 -2.70 11.70 3.48
C THR A 144 -2.31 12.19 4.87
N CYS A 145 -3.24 12.20 5.80
CA CYS A 145 -3.07 12.77 7.13
C CYS A 145 -3.34 11.76 8.25
N GLY A 146 -2.77 12.04 9.43
CA GLY A 146 -3.05 11.33 10.67
C GLY A 146 -2.77 9.83 10.60
N THR A 147 -1.75 9.42 9.87
CA THR A 147 -1.31 8.03 9.76
C THR A 147 -0.16 7.77 10.73
N HIS A 148 -0.20 6.65 11.45
CA HIS A 148 0.87 6.24 12.35
C HIS A 148 1.64 5.05 11.75
N VAL A 149 2.92 5.24 11.45
CA VAL A 149 3.81 4.26 10.82
C VAL A 149 4.90 3.89 11.81
N TYR A 150 4.98 2.62 12.24
CA TYR A 150 6.02 2.17 13.16
C TYR A 150 6.33 0.68 13.09
N GLY A 151 7.52 0.30 13.56
CA GLY A 151 7.93 -1.09 13.68
C GLY A 151 8.00 -1.87 12.36
N ASN A 152 8.05 -1.19 11.21
CA ASN A 152 8.14 -1.85 9.91
C ASN A 152 9.61 -2.13 9.57
N ILE A 153 9.87 -3.27 8.94
CA ILE A 153 11.19 -3.62 8.41
C ILE A 153 11.21 -3.35 6.92
N CYS A 154 12.04 -2.41 6.47
CA CYS A 154 12.17 -2.02 5.07
C CYS A 154 13.59 -2.29 4.55
N VAL A 155 13.70 -3.06 3.49
CA VAL A 155 15.00 -3.53 2.98
C VAL A 155 15.08 -3.31 1.46
N ARG A 156 16.23 -2.79 0.99
CA ARG A 156 16.51 -2.54 -0.43
C ARG A 156 15.39 -1.76 -1.13
N VAL A 157 14.99 -0.65 -0.52
CA VAL A 157 13.99 0.27 -1.06
C VAL A 157 14.71 1.47 -1.68
N PRO A 158 14.49 1.81 -2.94
CA PRO A 158 15.27 2.82 -3.65
C PRO A 158 15.23 4.23 -3.04
N LEU A 159 14.05 4.69 -2.63
CA LEU A 159 13.87 6.05 -2.12
C LEU A 159 13.58 6.13 -0.61
N GLY A 160 13.59 4.99 0.09
CA GLY A 160 13.50 4.96 1.55
C GLY A 160 12.19 4.44 2.11
N LEU A 161 12.10 4.51 3.45
CA LEU A 161 10.99 3.95 4.22
C LEU A 161 9.66 4.58 3.85
N SER A 162 9.60 5.91 3.89
CA SER A 162 8.34 6.62 3.69
C SER A 162 8.53 7.93 2.94
N HIS A 163 7.55 8.27 2.15
CA HIS A 163 7.39 9.59 1.57
C HIS A 163 6.06 10.19 2.01
N ASN A 164 6.11 11.40 2.55
CA ASN A 164 4.94 12.16 2.97
C ASN A 164 4.74 13.34 2.01
N HIS A 165 3.77 13.24 1.13
CA HIS A 165 3.49 14.26 0.12
C HIS A 165 2.32 15.16 0.52
N GLY A 166 2.65 16.24 1.23
CA GLY A 166 1.72 17.32 1.57
C GLY A 166 0.73 17.02 2.70
N GLY A 167 0.82 15.85 3.35
CA GLY A 167 -0.05 15.48 4.47
C GLY A 167 0.36 16.13 5.79
N CYS A 168 -0.51 16.04 6.80
CA CYS A 168 -0.29 16.56 8.14
C CYS A 168 -0.51 15.51 9.23
N ASP A 169 0.06 15.74 10.41
CA ASP A 169 -0.10 14.92 11.62
C ASP A 169 0.24 13.42 11.41
N ASN A 170 1.06 13.11 10.42
CA ASN A 170 1.58 11.76 10.26
C ASN A 170 2.72 11.54 11.24
N ILE A 171 2.73 10.39 11.92
CA ILE A 171 3.77 9.99 12.85
C ILE A 171 4.53 8.82 12.22
N ILE A 172 5.83 8.98 12.06
CA ILE A 172 6.71 7.92 11.54
C ILE A 172 7.79 7.69 12.57
N GLU A 173 7.79 6.51 13.18
CA GLU A 173 8.74 6.18 14.24
C GLU A 173 9.13 4.69 14.18
N ASN A 174 10.04 4.31 15.09
CA ASN A 174 10.64 2.99 15.13
C ASN A 174 9.63 1.83 15.32
#